data_09fab49be9c550460ceb2833a904fc57
#
_entry.id   09fab49be9c550460ceb2833a904fc57
#
_cell.length_a   1.000
_cell.length_b   1.000
_cell.length_c   1.000
_cell.angle_alpha   90.00
_cell.angle_beta   90.00
_cell.angle_gamma   90.00
#
_symmetry.space_group_name_H-M   'P 1'
#
loop_
_entity.id
_entity.type
_entity.pdbx_description
1 polymer ?
#
loop_
_entity_poly.entity_id
_entity_poly.type
_entity_poly.pdbx_seq_one_letter_code
_entity_poly.pdbx_strand_id
1 'polypeptide(L)'
;MKFWQVLSFTEPEQLVPLARAAEEAGFHGVLLSDHLFYPEQLRSRYPYSPDGKPGFDGATLFPEVWTSIAAMAGATTRLHFSTLVFVMPLRHPL
;
A
#
# COMPACT_ATOMS: atom_id res chain seq x y z
N MET A 1 -21.51 7.09 5.73
CA MET A 1 -20.12 7.48 5.39
C MET A 1 -19.27 6.23 5.39
N LYS A 2 -18.30 6.11 4.48
CA LYS A 2 -17.41 4.93 4.39
C LYS A 2 -15.98 5.36 4.69
N PHE A 3 -15.38 4.76 5.70
CA PHE A 3 -14.00 5.04 6.09
C PHE A 3 -13.05 3.98 5.56
N TRP A 4 -11.89 4.42 5.10
CA TRP A 4 -10.80 3.58 4.61
C TRP A 4 -9.53 3.85 5.39
N GLN A 5 -8.81 2.79 5.74
CA GLN A 5 -7.52 2.87 6.42
C GLN A 5 -6.39 2.65 5.42
N VAL A 6 -5.41 3.56 5.40
CA VAL A 6 -4.18 3.36 4.63
C VAL A 6 -3.22 2.48 5.42
N LEU A 7 -2.71 1.42 4.78
CA LEU A 7 -1.72 0.50 5.35
C LEU A 7 -0.36 0.59 4.63
N SER A 8 -0.04 1.76 4.06
CA SER A 8 1.29 2.02 3.48
C SER A 8 2.36 2.03 4.56
N PHE A 9 3.58 1.62 4.22
CA PHE A 9 4.74 1.57 5.14
C PHE A 9 4.54 0.63 6.34
N THR A 10 3.67 -0.37 6.17
CA THR A 10 3.42 -1.39 7.18
C THR A 10 4.30 -2.60 6.89
N GLU A 11 4.90 -3.17 7.95
CA GLU A 11 5.64 -4.42 7.85
C GLU A 11 4.74 -5.54 7.31
N PRO A 12 5.22 -6.40 6.39
CA PRO A 12 4.40 -7.43 5.76
C PRO A 12 3.66 -8.34 6.75
N GLU A 13 4.30 -8.67 7.88
CA GLU A 13 3.75 -9.52 8.93
C GLU A 13 2.55 -8.90 9.65
N GLN A 14 2.45 -7.58 9.60
CA GLN A 14 1.38 -6.82 10.26
C GLN A 14 0.15 -6.61 9.36
N LEU A 15 0.26 -6.82 8.05
CA LEU A 15 -0.82 -6.51 7.11
C LEU A 15 -2.10 -7.31 7.43
N VAL A 16 -1.99 -8.62 7.62
CA VAL A 16 -3.15 -9.47 7.94
C VAL A 16 -3.76 -9.15 9.31
N PRO A 17 -2.99 -9.03 10.41
CA PRO A 17 -3.52 -8.58 11.70
C PRO A 17 -4.22 -7.22 11.63
N LEU A 18 -3.65 -6.25 10.93
CA LEU A 18 -4.24 -4.92 10.79
C LEU A 18 -5.50 -4.91 9.94
N ALA A 19 -5.57 -5.74 8.88
CA ALA A 19 -6.79 -5.89 8.10
C ALA A 19 -7.95 -6.44 8.95
N ARG A 20 -7.68 -7.45 9.79
CA ARG A 20 -8.67 -7.97 10.74
C ARG A 20 -9.12 -6.91 11.74
N ALA A 21 -8.17 -6.18 12.32
CA ALA A 21 -8.48 -5.10 13.26
C ALA A 21 -9.31 -3.99 12.61
N ALA A 22 -9.00 -3.62 11.34
CA ALA A 22 -9.78 -2.65 10.58
C ALA A 22 -11.22 -3.14 10.32
N GLU A 23 -11.38 -4.43 9.98
CA GLU A 23 -12.70 -5.03 9.80
C GLU A 23 -13.52 -5.03 11.12
N GLU A 24 -12.89 -5.42 12.23
CA GLU A 24 -13.51 -5.41 13.56
C GLU A 24 -13.88 -3.98 14.01
N ALA A 25 -13.05 -3.00 13.72
CA ALA A 25 -13.29 -1.59 14.01
C ALA A 25 -14.36 -0.95 13.10
N GLY A 26 -14.87 -1.68 12.10
CA GLY A 26 -15.94 -1.21 11.22
C GLY A 26 -15.47 -0.34 10.04
N PHE A 27 -14.19 -0.36 9.68
CA PHE A 27 -13.74 0.25 8.45
C PHE A 27 -14.39 -0.42 7.24
N HIS A 28 -14.66 0.38 6.21
CA HIS A 28 -15.19 -0.14 4.97
C HIS A 28 -14.14 -0.90 4.17
N GLY A 29 -12.90 -0.44 4.22
CA GLY A 29 -11.80 -1.08 3.52
C GLY A 29 -10.43 -0.54 3.90
N VAL A 30 -9.41 -1.12 3.29
CA VAL A 30 -8.02 -0.72 3.44
C VAL A 30 -7.39 -0.41 2.08
N LEU A 31 -6.38 0.45 2.10
CA LEU A 31 -5.65 0.94 0.93
C LEU A 31 -4.16 0.60 1.07
N LEU A 32 -3.55 0.10 -0.01
CA LEU A 32 -2.12 -0.17 -0.06
C LEU A 32 -1.45 0.65 -1.17
N SER A 33 -0.23 1.09 -0.92
CA SER A 33 0.63 1.70 -1.94
C SER A 33 1.31 0.65 -2.79
N ASP A 34 1.59 1.01 -4.04
CA ASP A 34 2.28 0.16 -5.01
C ASP A 34 3.60 0.81 -5.42
N HIS A 35 4.72 0.16 -5.13
CA HIS A 35 6.06 0.51 -5.60
C HIS A 35 6.79 -0.73 -6.07
N LEU A 36 7.21 -0.75 -7.34
CA LEU A 36 7.96 -1.87 -7.92
C LEU A 36 9.47 -1.79 -7.67
N PHE A 37 9.99 -0.58 -7.54
CA PHE A 37 11.41 -0.32 -7.35
C PHE A 37 11.62 1.06 -6.72
N TYR A 38 12.77 1.26 -6.14
CA TYR A 38 13.25 2.57 -5.70
C TYR A 38 14.44 2.98 -6.58
N PRO A 39 14.39 4.11 -7.30
CA PRO A 39 15.48 4.54 -8.15
C PRO A 39 16.67 5.04 -7.31
N GLU A 40 17.88 4.59 -7.61
CA GLU A 40 19.11 5.07 -6.94
C GLU A 40 19.31 6.58 -7.08
N GLN A 41 18.89 7.13 -8.22
CA GLN A 41 18.99 8.57 -8.51
C GLN A 41 17.63 9.13 -8.88
N LEU A 42 17.09 9.94 -8.01
CA LEU A 42 15.90 10.74 -8.28
C LEU A 42 16.31 12.04 -8.98
N ARG A 43 16.02 12.16 -10.26
CA ARG A 43 16.29 13.37 -11.05
C ARG A 43 15.22 14.43 -10.90
N SER A 44 14.00 14.06 -10.57
CA SER A 44 12.88 14.96 -10.33
C SER A 44 12.69 15.21 -8.84
N ARG A 45 12.29 16.43 -8.48
CA ARG A 45 11.90 16.74 -7.11
C ARG A 45 10.54 16.15 -6.78
N TYR A 46 10.44 15.53 -5.63
CA TYR A 46 9.15 15.05 -5.11
C TYR A 46 8.28 16.26 -4.71
N PRO A 47 7.07 16.42 -5.29
CA PRO A 47 6.32 17.66 -5.14
C PRO A 47 5.67 17.86 -3.77
N TYR A 48 5.56 16.79 -2.97
CA TYR A 48 4.83 16.79 -1.70
C TYR A 48 5.72 16.89 -0.46
N SER A 49 7.02 17.16 -0.65
CA SER A 49 7.95 17.38 0.46
C SER A 49 8.76 18.67 0.26
N PRO A 50 9.08 19.40 1.33
CA PRO A 50 9.85 20.65 1.24
C PRO A 50 11.26 20.46 0.68
N ASP A 51 11.91 19.34 1.00
CA ASP A 51 13.25 19.00 0.54
C ASP A 51 13.27 18.35 -0.86
N GLY A 52 12.10 18.03 -1.43
CA GLY A 52 11.93 17.41 -2.72
C GLY A 52 12.27 15.92 -2.75
N LYS A 53 12.30 15.25 -1.59
CA LYS A 53 12.54 13.81 -1.47
C LYS A 53 11.28 13.09 -1.03
N PRO A 54 11.02 11.86 -1.48
CA PRO A 54 9.93 11.04 -0.92
C PRO A 54 10.19 10.72 0.56
N GLY A 55 9.14 10.52 1.33
CA GLY A 55 9.22 10.19 2.75
C GLY A 55 9.63 8.74 3.05
N PHE A 56 10.21 8.04 2.09
CA PHE A 56 10.70 6.68 2.18
C PHE A 56 11.98 6.51 1.35
N ASP A 57 12.73 5.46 1.57
CA ASP A 57 13.99 5.15 0.90
C ASP A 57 14.00 3.73 0.32
N GLY A 58 15.15 3.30 -0.22
CA GLY A 58 15.30 1.98 -0.81
C GLY A 58 15.24 0.81 0.19
N ALA A 59 15.29 1.07 1.49
CA ALA A 59 15.12 0.05 2.53
C ALA A 59 13.66 -0.11 2.97
N THR A 60 12.79 0.81 2.59
CA THR A 60 11.36 0.76 2.91
C THR A 60 10.70 -0.41 2.18
N LEU A 61 10.02 -1.28 2.94
CA LEU A 61 9.37 -2.45 2.40
C LEU A 61 8.08 -2.08 1.66
N PHE A 62 7.98 -2.54 0.42
CA PHE A 62 6.76 -2.49 -0.38
C PHE A 62 6.47 -3.90 -0.90
N PRO A 63 5.77 -4.73 -0.13
CA PRO A 63 5.38 -6.06 -0.60
C PRO A 63 4.47 -5.92 -1.81
N GLU A 64 4.49 -6.93 -2.68
CA GLU A 64 3.69 -6.92 -3.90
C GLU A 64 2.21 -6.75 -3.54
N VAL A 65 1.57 -5.74 -4.12
CA VAL A 65 0.29 -5.21 -3.65
C VAL A 65 -0.86 -6.20 -3.79
N TRP A 66 -0.94 -6.95 -4.90
CA TRP A 66 -2.03 -7.91 -5.12
C TRP A 66 -1.88 -9.17 -4.28
N THR A 67 -0.65 -9.64 -4.07
CA THR A 67 -0.36 -10.75 -3.16
C THR A 67 -0.73 -10.38 -1.72
N SER A 68 -0.41 -9.16 -1.31
CA SER A 68 -0.77 -8.63 0.01
C SER A 68 -2.29 -8.52 0.19
N ILE A 69 -2.99 -8.01 -0.83
CA ILE A 69 -4.46 -7.94 -0.84
C ILE A 69 -5.06 -9.35 -0.77
N ALA A 70 -4.54 -10.31 -1.54
CA ALA A 70 -5.05 -11.68 -1.51
C ALA A 70 -4.91 -12.32 -0.12
N ALA A 71 -3.77 -12.13 0.55
CA ALA A 71 -3.55 -12.63 1.90
C ALA A 71 -4.53 -12.01 2.92
N MET A 72 -4.74 -10.70 2.86
CA MET A 72 -5.69 -10.01 3.73
C MET A 72 -7.14 -10.40 3.43
N ALA A 73 -7.50 -10.53 2.15
CA ALA A 73 -8.85 -10.93 1.73
C ALA A 73 -9.17 -12.37 2.18
N GLY A 74 -8.20 -13.27 2.13
CA GLY A 74 -8.36 -14.63 2.66
C GLY A 74 -8.54 -14.69 4.18
N ALA A 75 -8.22 -13.62 4.90
CA ALA A 75 -8.27 -13.54 6.35
C ALA A 75 -9.42 -12.67 6.91
N THR A 76 -10.21 -12.04 6.01
CA THR A 76 -11.35 -11.16 6.35
C THR A 76 -12.60 -11.61 5.58
N THR A 77 -13.78 -11.10 5.93
CA THR A 77 -15.05 -11.55 5.36
C THR A 77 -15.84 -10.47 4.63
N ARG A 78 -15.69 -9.22 5.02
CA ARG A 78 -16.46 -8.09 4.46
C ARG A 78 -15.60 -6.86 4.14
N LEU A 79 -14.31 -6.88 4.49
CA LEU A 79 -13.39 -5.78 4.25
C LEU A 79 -13.14 -5.62 2.74
N HIS A 80 -13.18 -4.39 2.27
CA HIS A 80 -12.87 -4.07 0.88
C HIS A 80 -11.39 -3.66 0.75
N PHE A 81 -10.85 -3.83 -0.44
CA PHE A 81 -9.44 -3.53 -0.73
C PHE A 81 -9.33 -2.63 -1.95
N SER A 82 -8.38 -1.72 -1.92
CA SER A 82 -8.01 -0.90 -3.08
C SER A 82 -6.55 -0.49 -2.99
N THR A 83 -6.03 0.07 -4.06
CA THR A 83 -4.66 0.57 -4.14
C THR A 83 -4.65 2.10 -4.08
N LEU A 84 -3.57 2.66 -3.54
CA LEU A 84 -3.37 4.09 -3.43
C LEU A 84 -1.92 4.44 -3.75
N VAL A 85 -1.58 4.47 -5.03
CA VAL A 85 -2.30 4.09 -6.25
C VAL A 85 -1.64 2.85 -6.87
N PHE A 86 -2.29 2.19 -7.83
CA PHE A 86 -1.66 1.15 -8.65
C PHE A 86 -0.98 1.79 -9.86
N VAL A 87 0.32 1.58 -9.99
CA VAL A 87 1.12 2.19 -11.08
C VAL A 87 1.08 1.27 -12.30
N MET A 88 -0.07 1.25 -12.98
CA MET A 88 -0.33 0.36 -14.11
C MET A 88 0.72 0.45 -15.24
N PRO A 89 1.24 1.64 -15.64
CA PRO A 89 2.25 1.72 -16.70
C PRO A 89 3.58 1.01 -16.41
N LEU A 90 3.83 0.65 -15.15
CA LEU A 90 5.02 -0.12 -14.76
C LEU A 90 4.81 -1.63 -14.88
N ARG A 91 3.63 -2.09 -15.25
CA ARG A 91 3.29 -3.51 -15.38
C ARG A 91 3.36 -3.95 -16.85
N HIS A 92 3.69 -5.23 -17.06
CA HIS A 92 3.61 -5.82 -18.37
C HIS A 92 2.13 -5.90 -18.82
N PRO A 93 1.80 -5.53 -20.06
CA PRO A 93 0.40 -5.47 -20.51
C PRO A 93 -0.26 -6.83 -20.76
N LEU A 94 0.54 -7.91 -20.73
CA LEU A 94 0.08 -9.30 -20.97
C LEU A 94 0.28 -10.18 -19.75
#